data_aa1822abe103feea9f2fecbbd7cbfe5e
#
_entry.id   aa1822abe103feea9f2fecbbd7cbfe5e
#
_cell.length_a   1.000
_cell.length_b   1.000
_cell.length_c   1.000
_cell.angle_alpha   90.00
_cell.angle_beta   90.00
_cell.angle_gamma   90.00
#
_symmetry.space_group_name_H-M   'P 1'
#
loop_
_entity.id
_entity.type
_entity.pdbx_description
1 polymer ?
#
loop_
_entity_poly.entity_id
_entity_poly.type
_entity_poly.pdbx_seq_one_letter_code
_entity_poly.pdbx_strand_id
1 'polypeptide(L)'
;MDTEFNGSLAAANTASVKAHAAEIALLARALGLTSAVCYRDLHRCLERCQGDSARAVEIILQGRGRIRGVGSGAIARLQAALQLSQHLAWAPLRAAPRLAGPVDCEDFLRKHLMGRRREHFGCLFLNAANRVLSYRDLFVGTLDGAAVYPREVVTAALEVAAKNLILVHNHPSGAVQPSAADLAVTAQLREALALVEIGVLDHFIVARDGLFSMAGHGVGGFVAQGAG
;
A
#
# COMPACT_ATOMS: atom_id res chain seq x y z
N MET A 1 32.08 -24.23 12.57
CA MET A 1 31.22 -23.52 11.59
C MET A 1 29.78 -23.36 12.07
N ASP A 2 29.38 -23.97 13.18
CA ASP A 2 27.97 -24.01 13.66
C ASP A 2 27.62 -22.97 14.73
N THR A 3 28.58 -22.21 15.24
CA THR A 3 28.36 -21.21 16.31
C THR A 3 27.92 -19.83 15.80
N GLU A 4 28.31 -19.43 14.60
CA GLU A 4 27.91 -18.14 14.01
C GLU A 4 26.48 -18.16 13.47
N PHE A 5 26.01 -19.31 12.97
CA PHE A 5 24.64 -19.47 12.44
C PHE A 5 23.59 -19.38 13.56
N ASN A 6 23.87 -19.94 14.74
CA ASN A 6 22.97 -19.87 15.91
C ASN A 6 22.88 -18.45 16.51
N GLY A 7 23.95 -17.68 16.49
CA GLY A 7 23.96 -16.29 16.96
C GLY A 7 23.10 -15.35 16.11
N SER A 8 23.10 -15.55 14.78
CA SER A 8 22.31 -14.75 13.84
C SER A 8 20.80 -15.03 13.96
N LEU A 9 20.40 -16.28 14.14
CA LEU A 9 18.98 -16.67 14.36
C LEU A 9 18.45 -16.15 15.71
N ALA A 10 19.24 -16.17 16.77
CA ALA A 10 18.84 -15.65 18.07
C ALA A 10 18.71 -14.12 18.06
N ALA A 11 19.59 -13.40 17.36
CA ALA A 11 19.52 -11.95 17.20
C ALA A 11 18.32 -11.52 16.34
N ALA A 12 18.05 -12.22 15.24
CA ALA A 12 16.87 -11.97 14.40
C ALA A 12 15.57 -12.22 15.16
N ASN A 13 15.51 -13.28 15.98
CA ASN A 13 14.33 -13.58 16.80
C ASN A 13 14.11 -12.52 17.89
N THR A 14 15.19 -12.01 18.50
CA THR A 14 15.12 -10.95 19.53
C THR A 14 14.68 -9.60 18.92
N ALA A 15 15.14 -9.27 17.72
CA ALA A 15 14.73 -8.06 17.02
C ALA A 15 13.25 -8.13 16.60
N SER A 16 12.79 -9.26 16.08
CA SER A 16 11.39 -9.51 15.74
C SER A 16 10.47 -9.41 16.95
N VAL A 17 10.85 -10.01 18.08
CA VAL A 17 10.07 -9.94 19.34
C VAL A 17 9.99 -8.50 19.86
N LYS A 18 11.08 -7.72 19.77
CA LYS A 18 11.09 -6.28 20.14
C LYS A 18 10.23 -5.44 19.20
N ALA A 19 10.27 -5.69 17.90
CA ALA A 19 9.44 -4.99 16.93
C ALA A 19 7.94 -5.25 17.20
N HIS A 20 7.55 -6.50 17.42
CA HIS A 20 6.17 -6.85 17.79
C HIS A 20 5.71 -6.19 19.10
N ALA A 21 6.58 -6.10 20.11
CA ALA A 21 6.24 -5.43 21.35
C ALA A 21 5.95 -3.93 21.16
N ALA A 22 6.72 -3.25 20.30
CA ALA A 22 6.51 -1.86 19.97
C ALA A 22 5.19 -1.64 19.22
N GLU A 23 4.89 -2.49 18.25
CA GLU A 23 3.62 -2.44 17.49
C GLU A 23 2.40 -2.69 18.39
N ILE A 24 2.47 -3.68 19.30
CA ILE A 24 1.43 -3.94 20.27
C ILE A 24 1.21 -2.71 21.17
N ALA A 25 2.28 -2.07 21.63
CA ALA A 25 2.19 -0.88 22.47
C ALA A 25 1.54 0.30 21.72
N LEU A 26 1.88 0.51 20.43
CA LEU A 26 1.28 1.53 19.59
C LEU A 26 -0.20 1.28 19.36
N LEU A 27 -0.57 0.05 19.00
CA LEU A 27 -1.97 -0.34 18.79
C LEU A 27 -2.79 -0.21 20.08
N ALA A 28 -2.24 -0.66 21.22
CA ALA A 28 -2.90 -0.53 22.50
C ALA A 28 -3.16 0.95 22.86
N ARG A 29 -2.18 1.83 22.62
CA ARG A 29 -2.33 3.28 22.84
C ARG A 29 -3.37 3.89 21.92
N ALA A 30 -3.34 3.57 20.63
CA ALA A 30 -4.32 4.06 19.64
C ALA A 30 -5.76 3.61 20.00
N LEU A 31 -5.91 2.39 20.52
CA LEU A 31 -7.18 1.85 20.98
C LEU A 31 -7.58 2.35 22.38
N GLY A 32 -6.67 2.97 23.14
CA GLY A 32 -6.90 3.42 24.53
C GLY A 32 -6.98 2.25 25.50
N LEU A 33 -6.21 1.18 25.28
CA LEU A 33 -6.18 0.00 26.12
C LEU A 33 -5.11 0.14 27.20
N THR A 34 -5.45 -0.13 28.45
CA THR A 34 -4.55 0.03 29.61
C THR A 34 -4.37 -1.24 30.44
N SER A 35 -5.24 -2.25 30.28
CA SER A 35 -5.19 -3.45 31.10
C SER A 35 -4.33 -4.56 30.48
N ALA A 36 -3.65 -5.33 31.33
CA ALA A 36 -2.84 -6.48 30.91
C ALA A 36 -3.64 -7.55 30.13
N VAL A 37 -4.95 -7.62 30.39
CA VAL A 37 -5.86 -8.55 29.70
C VAL A 37 -6.05 -8.12 28.24
N CYS A 38 -6.21 -6.82 28.00
CA CYS A 38 -6.36 -6.25 26.65
C CYS A 38 -5.07 -6.45 25.83
N TYR A 39 -3.91 -6.28 26.45
CA TYR A 39 -2.62 -6.54 25.81
C TYR A 39 -2.47 -8.00 25.38
N ARG A 40 -2.90 -8.96 26.20
CA ARG A 40 -2.88 -10.38 25.84
C ARG A 40 -3.81 -10.71 24.68
N ASP A 41 -5.00 -10.09 24.64
CA ASP A 41 -5.93 -10.28 23.53
C ASP A 41 -5.37 -9.70 22.23
N LEU A 42 -4.72 -8.55 22.29
CA LEU A 42 -4.05 -7.91 21.14
C LEU A 42 -2.87 -8.76 20.65
N HIS A 43 -2.06 -9.28 21.54
CA HIS A 43 -0.96 -10.20 21.22
C HIS A 43 -1.48 -11.44 20.49
N ARG A 44 -2.53 -12.10 20.99
CA ARG A 44 -3.16 -13.24 20.32
C ARG A 44 -3.74 -12.88 18.94
N CYS A 45 -4.22 -11.66 18.75
CA CYS A 45 -4.69 -11.17 17.47
C CYS A 45 -3.52 -11.08 16.48
N LEU A 46 -2.39 -10.52 16.89
CA LEU A 46 -1.18 -10.44 16.10
C LEU A 46 -0.61 -11.82 15.76
N GLU A 47 -0.55 -12.73 16.72
CA GLU A 47 -0.10 -14.12 16.49
C GLU A 47 -0.94 -14.83 15.42
N ARG A 48 -2.27 -14.70 15.49
CA ARG A 48 -3.19 -15.24 14.46
C ARG A 48 -2.98 -14.61 13.08
N CYS A 49 -2.45 -13.40 13.05
CA CYS A 49 -2.06 -12.70 11.82
C CYS A 49 -0.60 -12.98 11.42
N GLN A 50 0.07 -13.95 12.06
CA GLN A 50 1.47 -14.27 11.79
C GLN A 50 2.41 -13.07 11.94
N GLY A 51 2.11 -12.17 12.88
CA GLY A 51 2.86 -10.94 13.11
C GLY A 51 2.54 -9.80 12.13
N ASP A 52 1.59 -9.98 11.24
CA ASP A 52 1.15 -8.93 10.32
C ASP A 52 0.25 -7.92 11.04
N SER A 53 0.82 -6.79 11.45
CA SER A 53 0.11 -5.72 12.14
C SER A 53 -0.93 -5.02 11.27
N ALA A 54 -0.72 -4.90 9.96
CA ALA A 54 -1.70 -4.32 9.05
C ALA A 54 -2.95 -5.18 8.97
N ARG A 55 -2.76 -6.51 8.88
CA ARG A 55 -3.86 -7.48 8.93
C ARG A 55 -4.57 -7.49 10.28
N ALA A 56 -3.82 -7.37 11.38
CA ALA A 56 -4.40 -7.28 12.72
C ALA A 56 -5.28 -6.03 12.87
N VAL A 57 -4.81 -4.87 12.40
CA VAL A 57 -5.56 -3.61 12.38
C VAL A 57 -6.85 -3.77 11.58
N GLU A 58 -6.81 -4.37 10.41
CA GLU A 58 -8.00 -4.61 9.59
C GLU A 58 -9.04 -5.48 10.31
N ILE A 59 -8.61 -6.58 10.94
CA ILE A 59 -9.49 -7.47 11.72
C ILE A 59 -10.14 -6.72 12.89
N ILE A 60 -9.39 -5.84 13.56
CA ILE A 60 -9.88 -5.00 14.64
C ILE A 60 -10.93 -4.01 14.12
N LEU A 61 -10.66 -3.33 13.01
CA LEU A 61 -11.58 -2.37 12.40
C LEU A 61 -12.90 -3.00 11.94
N GLN A 62 -12.87 -4.28 11.54
CA GLN A 62 -14.05 -5.05 11.18
C GLN A 62 -14.83 -5.60 12.39
N GLY A 63 -14.37 -5.34 13.62
CA GLY A 63 -14.98 -5.88 14.84
C GLY A 63 -14.78 -7.39 15.03
N ARG A 64 -13.92 -8.02 14.24
CA ARG A 64 -13.68 -9.48 14.28
C ARG A 64 -12.61 -9.90 15.28
N GLY A 65 -11.85 -8.95 15.83
CA GLY A 65 -10.71 -9.23 16.70
C GLY A 65 -11.04 -9.65 18.12
N ARG A 66 -12.28 -9.48 18.60
CA ARG A 66 -12.74 -9.77 19.99
C ARG A 66 -11.70 -9.41 21.06
N ILE A 67 -11.22 -8.17 21.04
CA ILE A 67 -10.30 -7.65 22.06
C ILE A 67 -11.13 -6.96 23.12
N ARG A 68 -10.96 -7.36 24.37
CA ARG A 68 -11.65 -6.73 25.50
C ARG A 68 -11.30 -5.25 25.59
N GLY A 69 -12.29 -4.40 25.86
CA GLY A 69 -12.10 -2.95 25.90
C GLY A 69 -12.12 -2.23 24.55
N VAL A 70 -12.19 -2.97 23.43
CA VAL A 70 -12.35 -2.38 22.08
C VAL A 70 -13.83 -2.26 21.75
N GLY A 71 -14.40 -1.09 21.98
CA GLY A 71 -15.73 -0.70 21.52
C GLY A 71 -15.68 0.25 20.34
N SER A 72 -16.85 0.75 19.93
CA SER A 72 -16.98 1.66 18.77
C SER A 72 -16.08 2.91 18.87
N GLY A 73 -15.95 3.49 20.06
CA GLY A 73 -15.08 4.65 20.30
C GLY A 73 -13.59 4.34 20.10
N ALA A 74 -13.13 3.13 20.47
CA ALA A 74 -11.76 2.70 20.23
C ALA A 74 -11.50 2.50 18.73
N ILE A 75 -12.45 1.88 18.03
CA ILE A 75 -12.40 1.71 16.58
C ILE A 75 -12.37 3.06 15.87
N ALA A 76 -13.22 4.01 16.26
CA ALA A 76 -13.24 5.35 15.68
C ALA A 76 -11.92 6.09 15.86
N ARG A 77 -11.28 6.00 17.04
CA ARG A 77 -9.95 6.59 17.27
C ARG A 77 -8.88 5.96 16.36
N LEU A 78 -8.87 4.65 16.22
CA LEU A 78 -7.93 3.96 15.34
C LEU A 78 -8.14 4.36 13.88
N GLN A 79 -9.40 4.43 13.41
CA GLN A 79 -9.73 4.92 12.08
C GLN A 79 -9.24 6.34 11.85
N ALA A 80 -9.49 7.25 12.80
CA ALA A 80 -9.03 8.64 12.70
C ALA A 80 -7.51 8.75 12.66
N ALA A 81 -6.79 7.95 13.46
CA ALA A 81 -5.33 7.90 13.44
C ALA A 81 -4.77 7.43 12.09
N LEU A 82 -5.39 6.41 11.49
CA LEU A 82 -5.01 5.93 10.15
C LEU A 82 -5.30 6.96 9.06
N GLN A 83 -6.47 7.60 9.09
CA GLN A 83 -6.81 8.67 8.14
C GLN A 83 -5.84 9.85 8.27
N LEU A 84 -5.51 10.26 9.48
CA LEU A 84 -4.51 11.31 9.72
C LEU A 84 -3.14 10.91 9.17
N SER A 85 -2.70 9.67 9.40
CA SER A 85 -1.44 9.15 8.86
C SER A 85 -1.40 9.19 7.33
N GLN A 86 -2.50 8.81 6.67
CA GLN A 86 -2.64 8.90 5.20
C GLN A 86 -2.59 10.35 4.73
N HIS A 87 -3.29 11.24 5.42
CA HIS A 87 -3.29 12.67 5.09
C HIS A 87 -1.90 13.30 5.23
N LEU A 88 -1.18 12.97 6.29
CA LEU A 88 0.18 13.45 6.51
C LEU A 88 1.18 12.90 5.48
N ALA A 89 0.98 11.67 4.99
CA ALA A 89 1.79 11.12 3.91
C ALA A 89 1.47 11.73 2.54
N TRP A 90 0.21 12.16 2.33
CA TRP A 90 -0.24 12.83 1.10
C TRP A 90 0.32 14.25 0.95
N ALA A 91 0.44 14.99 2.06
CA ALA A 91 0.85 16.40 2.03
C ALA A 91 2.22 16.64 1.38
N PRO A 92 3.32 15.92 1.73
CA PRO A 92 4.62 16.04 1.06
C PRO A 92 4.56 15.69 -0.42
N LEU A 93 3.84 14.64 -0.78
CA LEU A 93 3.68 14.19 -2.17
C LEU A 93 3.05 15.28 -3.03
N ARG A 94 2.00 15.92 -2.52
CA ARG A 94 1.30 17.02 -3.21
C ARG A 94 2.13 18.31 -3.27
N ALA A 95 2.95 18.56 -2.26
CA ALA A 95 3.82 19.72 -2.19
C ALA A 95 5.09 19.58 -3.04
N ALA A 96 5.46 18.35 -3.42
CA ALA A 96 6.64 18.10 -4.23
C ALA A 96 6.60 18.87 -5.56
N PRO A 97 7.68 19.52 -5.98
CA PRO A 97 7.71 20.25 -7.25
C PRO A 97 7.52 19.35 -8.47
N ARG A 98 7.93 18.09 -8.36
CA ARG A 98 7.68 17.00 -9.32
C ARG A 98 7.95 15.66 -8.64
N LEU A 99 7.39 14.58 -9.19
CA LEU A 99 7.85 13.23 -8.87
C LEU A 99 9.10 12.91 -9.67
N ALA A 100 10.17 12.51 -8.99
CA ALA A 100 11.44 12.10 -9.60
C ALA A 100 11.53 10.57 -9.72
N GLY A 101 10.81 9.82 -8.89
CA GLY A 101 10.83 8.36 -8.92
C GLY A 101 9.86 7.69 -7.95
N PRO A 102 9.90 6.35 -7.88
CA PRO A 102 9.01 5.55 -7.01
C PRO A 102 9.10 5.92 -5.53
N VAL A 103 10.30 6.27 -5.05
CA VAL A 103 10.56 6.61 -3.65
C VAL A 103 9.71 7.78 -3.17
N ASP A 104 9.42 8.75 -4.06
CA ASP A 104 8.65 9.96 -3.70
C ASP A 104 7.21 9.65 -3.29
N CYS A 105 6.62 8.57 -3.80
CA CYS A 105 5.24 8.20 -3.51
C CYS A 105 5.11 6.92 -2.68
N GLU A 106 6.20 6.22 -2.38
CA GLU A 106 6.17 4.94 -1.68
C GLU A 106 5.50 5.03 -0.31
N ASP A 107 5.87 6.02 0.52
CA ASP A 107 5.31 6.19 1.87
C ASP A 107 3.79 6.39 1.83
N PHE A 108 3.32 7.23 0.92
CA PHE A 108 1.88 7.44 0.72
C PHE A 108 1.18 6.18 0.25
N LEU A 109 1.69 5.52 -0.79
CA LEU A 109 1.06 4.35 -1.39
C LEU A 109 1.02 3.17 -0.42
N ARG A 110 2.10 2.95 0.33
CA ARG A 110 2.13 1.92 1.37
C ARG A 110 1.10 2.18 2.45
N LYS A 111 0.99 3.41 2.96
CA LYS A 111 0.00 3.78 3.98
C LYS A 111 -1.43 3.71 3.45
N HIS A 112 -1.62 3.97 2.17
CA HIS A 112 -2.94 3.96 1.55
C HIS A 112 -3.43 2.55 1.22
N LEU A 113 -2.56 1.68 0.69
CA LEU A 113 -2.93 0.38 0.13
C LEU A 113 -2.56 -0.81 1.02
N MET A 114 -1.56 -0.68 1.91
CA MET A 114 -1.13 -1.80 2.73
C MET A 114 -2.23 -2.25 3.70
N GLY A 115 -2.36 -3.58 3.87
CA GLY A 115 -3.37 -4.19 4.73
C GLY A 115 -4.75 -4.34 4.10
N ARG A 116 -4.96 -3.86 2.87
CA ARG A 116 -6.21 -4.08 2.15
C ARG A 116 -6.31 -5.53 1.67
N ARG A 117 -7.43 -6.20 1.98
CA ARG A 117 -7.67 -7.62 1.65
C ARG A 117 -8.04 -7.86 0.20
N ARG A 118 -8.54 -6.84 -0.46
CA ARG A 118 -8.94 -6.89 -1.86
C ARG A 118 -7.91 -6.15 -2.69
N GLU A 119 -7.78 -6.53 -3.93
CA GLU A 119 -7.04 -5.72 -4.88
C GLU A 119 -7.73 -4.39 -5.10
N HIS A 120 -7.00 -3.33 -4.93
CA HIS A 120 -7.38 -1.98 -5.27
C HIS A 120 -6.51 -1.51 -6.42
N PHE A 121 -7.14 -1.08 -7.47
CA PHE A 121 -6.45 -0.47 -8.59
C PHE A 121 -6.77 1.02 -8.60
N GLY A 122 -5.75 1.85 -8.62
CA GLY A 122 -5.86 3.30 -8.62
C GLY A 122 -4.84 3.96 -9.51
N CYS A 123 -4.94 5.29 -9.60
CA CYS A 123 -4.03 6.10 -10.40
C CYS A 123 -3.58 7.35 -9.65
N LEU A 124 -2.29 7.64 -9.73
CA LEU A 124 -1.74 8.97 -9.48
C LEU A 124 -1.83 9.76 -10.78
N PHE A 125 -2.52 10.88 -10.75
CA PHE A 125 -2.71 11.78 -11.87
C PHE A 125 -1.72 12.93 -11.78
N LEU A 126 -1.00 13.20 -12.87
CA LEU A 126 0.10 14.15 -12.92
C LEU A 126 -0.11 15.18 -14.02
N ASN A 127 0.35 16.41 -13.79
CA ASN A 127 0.41 17.42 -14.84
C ASN A 127 1.65 17.23 -15.75
N ALA A 128 1.85 18.12 -16.72
CA ALA A 128 2.97 18.07 -17.66
C ALA A 128 4.36 18.19 -17.00
N ALA A 129 4.44 18.77 -15.81
CA ALA A 129 5.68 18.86 -15.01
C ALA A 129 5.85 17.68 -14.05
N ASN A 130 5.04 16.62 -14.17
CA ASN A 130 4.98 15.47 -13.27
C ASN A 130 4.70 15.83 -11.80
N ARG A 131 3.95 16.93 -11.55
CA ARG A 131 3.43 17.26 -10.23
C ARG A 131 2.13 16.50 -10.00
N VAL A 132 1.94 16.01 -8.79
CA VAL A 132 0.73 15.26 -8.42
C VAL A 132 -0.48 16.20 -8.36
N LEU A 133 -1.50 15.88 -9.13
CA LEU A 133 -2.81 16.52 -9.13
C LEU A 133 -3.74 15.84 -8.12
N SER A 134 -3.87 14.53 -8.21
CA SER A 134 -4.71 13.72 -7.33
C SER A 134 -4.30 12.25 -7.36
N TYR A 135 -4.81 11.48 -6.39
CA TYR A 135 -4.86 10.03 -6.41
C TYR A 135 -6.32 9.58 -6.30
N ARG A 136 -6.70 8.54 -7.05
CA ARG A 136 -8.03 7.92 -6.94
C ARG A 136 -7.91 6.40 -6.98
N ASP A 137 -8.57 5.71 -6.04
CA ASP A 137 -8.90 4.29 -6.19
C ASP A 137 -10.04 4.21 -7.21
N LEU A 138 -9.84 3.51 -8.32
CA LEU A 138 -10.82 3.41 -9.40
C LEU A 138 -11.57 2.09 -9.38
N PHE A 139 -10.88 1.00 -9.05
CA PHE A 139 -11.47 -0.33 -9.02
C PHE A 139 -11.11 -1.07 -7.75
N VAL A 140 -12.04 -1.88 -7.28
CA VAL A 140 -11.84 -2.80 -6.16
C VAL A 140 -12.23 -4.19 -6.63
N GLY A 141 -11.25 -5.07 -6.71
CA GLY A 141 -11.43 -6.44 -7.18
C GLY A 141 -12.13 -7.35 -6.18
N THR A 142 -12.50 -8.54 -6.67
CA THR A 142 -12.83 -9.71 -5.86
C THR A 142 -11.54 -10.42 -5.44
N LEU A 143 -11.65 -11.60 -4.80
CA LEU A 143 -10.46 -12.40 -4.43
C LEU A 143 -9.64 -12.87 -5.66
N ASP A 144 -10.24 -12.85 -6.85
CA ASP A 144 -9.65 -13.33 -8.11
C ASP A 144 -9.14 -12.18 -9.02
N GLY A 145 -9.09 -10.94 -8.49
CA GLY A 145 -8.60 -9.76 -9.22
C GLY A 145 -9.63 -8.65 -9.43
N ALA A 146 -9.16 -7.50 -9.88
CA ALA A 146 -9.98 -6.33 -10.22
C ALA A 146 -10.16 -6.25 -11.75
N ALA A 147 -11.41 -6.20 -12.21
CA ALA A 147 -11.67 -5.85 -13.60
C ALA A 147 -11.38 -4.35 -13.81
N VAL A 148 -10.39 -4.03 -14.62
CA VAL A 148 -10.00 -2.65 -14.93
C VAL A 148 -10.55 -2.29 -16.30
N TYR A 149 -11.35 -1.23 -16.36
CA TYR A 149 -11.96 -0.75 -17.59
C TYR A 149 -11.22 0.51 -18.09
N PRO A 150 -10.54 0.47 -19.26
CA PRO A 150 -9.77 1.59 -19.78
C PRO A 150 -10.58 2.89 -19.90
N ARG A 151 -11.85 2.82 -20.30
CA ARG A 151 -12.73 3.99 -20.41
C ARG A 151 -12.85 4.77 -19.09
N GLU A 152 -12.92 4.07 -17.96
CA GLU A 152 -13.05 4.72 -16.64
C GLU A 152 -11.75 5.40 -16.24
N VAL A 153 -10.60 4.79 -16.57
CA VAL A 153 -9.28 5.40 -16.34
C VAL A 153 -9.09 6.65 -17.20
N VAL A 154 -9.46 6.56 -18.48
CA VAL A 154 -9.41 7.70 -19.42
C VAL A 154 -10.33 8.82 -18.93
N THR A 155 -11.57 8.51 -18.56
CA THR A 155 -12.52 9.50 -18.04
C THR A 155 -11.96 10.20 -16.79
N ALA A 156 -11.46 9.43 -15.81
CA ALA A 156 -10.89 9.99 -14.59
C ALA A 156 -9.66 10.88 -14.86
N ALA A 157 -8.85 10.53 -15.86
CA ALA A 157 -7.69 11.32 -16.26
C ALA A 157 -8.08 12.66 -16.92
N LEU A 158 -9.08 12.64 -17.79
CA LEU A 158 -9.60 13.83 -18.46
C LEU A 158 -10.28 14.79 -17.47
N GLU A 159 -11.05 14.27 -16.51
CA GLU A 159 -11.70 15.08 -15.47
C GLU A 159 -10.72 15.95 -14.68
N VAL A 160 -9.50 15.46 -14.42
CA VAL A 160 -8.47 16.20 -13.67
C VAL A 160 -7.46 16.90 -14.57
N ALA A 161 -7.67 16.87 -15.89
CA ALA A 161 -6.74 17.39 -16.91
C ALA A 161 -5.30 16.85 -16.71
N ALA A 162 -5.19 15.56 -16.44
CA ALA A 162 -3.89 14.89 -16.33
C ALA A 162 -3.16 14.83 -17.65
N LYS A 163 -1.84 15.03 -17.64
CA LYS A 163 -0.97 14.78 -18.80
C LYS A 163 -0.27 13.43 -18.69
N ASN A 164 0.01 13.00 -17.47
CA ASN A 164 0.64 11.72 -17.20
C ASN A 164 -0.06 11.00 -16.05
N LEU A 165 0.06 9.66 -16.01
CA LEU A 165 -0.40 8.81 -14.93
C LEU A 165 0.70 7.89 -14.45
N ILE A 166 0.59 7.51 -13.17
CA ILE A 166 1.20 6.30 -12.62
C ILE A 166 0.06 5.39 -12.20
N LEU A 167 0.05 4.17 -12.75
CA LEU A 167 -0.89 3.12 -12.36
C LEU A 167 -0.43 2.51 -11.05
N VAL A 168 -1.36 2.13 -10.19
CA VAL A 168 -1.03 1.57 -8.87
C VAL A 168 -2.01 0.48 -8.52
N HIS A 169 -1.53 -0.67 -8.05
CA HIS A 169 -2.38 -1.64 -7.38
C HIS A 169 -1.64 -2.34 -6.24
N ASN A 170 -2.40 -2.94 -5.32
CA ASN A 170 -1.83 -3.76 -4.25
C ASN A 170 -2.04 -5.24 -4.52
N HIS A 171 -1.07 -6.05 -4.09
CA HIS A 171 -1.19 -7.51 -4.04
C HIS A 171 -1.47 -7.98 -2.60
N PRO A 172 -2.71 -8.36 -2.25
CA PRO A 172 -3.02 -8.91 -0.93
C PRO A 172 -2.29 -10.22 -0.62
N SER A 173 -1.88 -10.96 -1.67
CA SER A 173 -1.07 -12.18 -1.56
C SER A 173 0.32 -11.93 -0.98
N GLY A 174 0.83 -10.69 -1.09
CA GLY A 174 2.17 -10.29 -0.69
C GLY A 174 3.24 -10.45 -1.78
N ALA A 175 2.89 -11.03 -2.96
CA ALA A 175 3.83 -11.12 -4.08
C ALA A 175 4.10 -9.73 -4.67
N VAL A 176 5.37 -9.33 -4.80
CA VAL A 176 5.76 -8.02 -5.38
C VAL A 176 5.87 -8.05 -6.90
N GLN A 177 6.06 -9.25 -7.50
CA GLN A 177 6.23 -9.39 -8.95
C GLN A 177 4.90 -9.21 -9.69
N PRO A 178 4.92 -8.57 -10.88
CA PRO A 178 3.73 -8.44 -11.71
C PRO A 178 3.28 -9.80 -12.25
N SER A 179 1.98 -10.02 -12.26
CA SER A 179 1.36 -11.15 -12.93
C SER A 179 1.25 -10.91 -14.45
N ALA A 180 0.92 -11.96 -15.20
CA ALA A 180 0.62 -11.82 -16.63
C ALA A 180 -0.58 -10.88 -16.87
N ALA A 181 -1.57 -10.89 -15.98
CA ALA A 181 -2.73 -9.99 -16.04
C ALA A 181 -2.32 -8.52 -15.83
N ASP A 182 -1.38 -8.24 -14.91
CA ASP A 182 -0.87 -6.88 -14.67
C ASP A 182 -0.12 -6.34 -15.88
N LEU A 183 0.65 -7.20 -16.55
CA LEU A 183 1.33 -6.83 -17.79
C LEU A 183 0.31 -6.52 -18.90
N ALA A 184 -0.71 -7.35 -19.07
CA ALA A 184 -1.74 -7.17 -20.09
C ALA A 184 -2.56 -5.90 -19.87
N VAL A 185 -3.04 -5.66 -18.64
CA VAL A 185 -3.82 -4.45 -18.33
C VAL A 185 -2.97 -3.19 -18.47
N THR A 186 -1.68 -3.25 -18.12
CA THR A 186 -0.75 -2.14 -18.31
C THR A 186 -0.61 -1.77 -19.77
N ALA A 187 -0.40 -2.75 -20.66
CA ALA A 187 -0.30 -2.54 -22.09
C ALA A 187 -1.60 -1.93 -22.65
N GLN A 188 -2.75 -2.50 -22.30
CA GLN A 188 -4.06 -2.02 -22.73
C GLN A 188 -4.33 -0.57 -22.30
N LEU A 189 -3.99 -0.21 -21.06
CA LEU A 189 -4.17 1.15 -20.55
C LEU A 189 -3.23 2.15 -21.23
N ARG A 190 -1.98 1.76 -21.49
CA ARG A 190 -1.03 2.60 -22.20
C ARG A 190 -1.51 2.92 -23.62
N GLU A 191 -2.02 1.93 -24.35
CA GLU A 191 -2.60 2.12 -25.68
C GLU A 191 -3.82 3.05 -25.63
N ALA A 192 -4.76 2.79 -24.73
CA ALA A 192 -5.97 3.60 -24.61
C ALA A 192 -5.69 5.07 -24.25
N LEU A 193 -4.78 5.31 -23.30
CA LEU A 193 -4.40 6.66 -22.86
C LEU A 193 -3.58 7.40 -23.89
N ALA A 194 -2.76 6.71 -24.68
CA ALA A 194 -2.00 7.31 -25.77
C ALA A 194 -2.90 7.94 -26.86
N LEU A 195 -4.10 7.37 -27.10
CA LEU A 195 -5.08 7.92 -28.05
C LEU A 195 -5.58 9.32 -27.66
N VAL A 196 -5.52 9.65 -26.38
CA VAL A 196 -5.90 10.98 -25.84
C VAL A 196 -4.68 11.76 -25.33
N GLU A 197 -3.49 11.40 -25.81
CA GLU A 197 -2.20 12.05 -25.50
C GLU A 197 -1.85 12.09 -24.01
N ILE A 198 -2.29 11.10 -23.24
CA ILE A 198 -1.94 10.93 -21.83
C ILE A 198 -0.89 9.83 -21.69
N GLY A 199 0.24 10.17 -21.04
CA GLY A 199 1.34 9.23 -20.83
C GLY A 199 1.14 8.37 -19.57
N VAL A 200 1.54 7.09 -19.64
CA VAL A 200 1.69 6.24 -18.45
C VAL A 200 3.18 6.14 -18.14
N LEU A 201 3.59 6.73 -17.02
CA LEU A 201 5.01 6.81 -16.64
C LEU A 201 5.49 5.54 -15.96
N ASP A 202 4.64 4.90 -15.16
CA ASP A 202 4.98 3.69 -14.43
C ASP A 202 3.71 2.91 -14.04
N HIS A 203 3.90 1.69 -13.55
CA HIS A 203 2.90 0.92 -12.85
C HIS A 203 3.51 0.32 -11.58
N PHE A 204 3.02 0.76 -10.43
CA PHE A 204 3.49 0.33 -9.13
C PHE A 204 2.65 -0.79 -8.55
N ILE A 205 3.31 -1.83 -8.08
CA ILE A 205 2.70 -2.91 -7.32
C ILE A 205 3.09 -2.75 -5.86
N VAL A 206 2.11 -2.54 -4.99
CA VAL A 206 2.32 -2.40 -3.54
C VAL A 206 2.03 -3.72 -2.87
N ALA A 207 3.05 -4.32 -2.29
CA ALA A 207 2.95 -5.57 -1.54
C ALA A 207 3.51 -5.41 -0.12
N ARG A 208 3.39 -6.46 0.70
CA ARG A 208 3.91 -6.44 2.07
C ARG A 208 5.39 -6.06 2.11
N ASP A 209 6.17 -6.66 1.25
CA ASP A 209 7.64 -6.59 1.30
C ASP A 209 8.21 -5.38 0.55
N GLY A 210 7.35 -4.55 -0.08
CA GLY A 210 7.81 -3.35 -0.75
C GLY A 210 6.91 -2.87 -1.88
N LEU A 211 7.48 -1.98 -2.68
CA LEU A 211 6.88 -1.43 -3.89
C LEU A 211 7.73 -1.87 -5.09
N PHE A 212 7.07 -2.43 -6.10
CA PHE A 212 7.69 -2.79 -7.37
C PHE A 212 7.31 -1.74 -8.43
N SER A 213 8.31 -1.22 -9.14
CA SER A 213 8.15 -0.32 -10.28
C SER A 213 8.36 -1.11 -11.58
N MET A 214 7.34 -1.19 -12.41
CA MET A 214 7.46 -1.86 -13.71
C MET A 214 8.42 -1.11 -14.65
N ALA A 215 8.37 0.23 -14.65
CA ALA A 215 9.27 1.05 -15.46
C ALA A 215 10.73 0.92 -14.98
N GLY A 216 10.95 0.92 -13.67
CA GLY A 216 12.28 0.72 -13.08
C GLY A 216 12.91 -0.62 -13.45
N HIS A 217 12.10 -1.66 -13.68
CA HIS A 217 12.55 -2.99 -14.08
C HIS A 217 12.45 -3.25 -15.59
N GLY A 218 11.99 -2.26 -16.39
CA GLY A 218 11.86 -2.40 -17.83
C GLY A 218 10.84 -3.44 -18.29
N VAL A 219 9.77 -3.67 -17.52
CA VAL A 219 8.70 -4.63 -17.83
C VAL A 219 7.40 -3.92 -18.18
N GLY A 220 6.41 -4.63 -18.74
CA GLY A 220 5.12 -4.04 -19.11
C GLY A 220 5.19 -3.06 -20.28
N GLY A 221 6.19 -3.21 -21.16
CA GLY A 221 6.43 -2.33 -22.30
C GLY A 221 7.13 -1.01 -21.94
N PHE A 222 7.56 -0.84 -20.69
CA PHE A 222 8.45 0.26 -20.31
C PHE A 222 9.90 -0.07 -20.71
N VAL A 223 10.64 0.96 -21.10
CA VAL A 223 12.10 0.84 -21.28
C VAL A 223 12.74 1.12 -19.93
N ALA A 224 13.62 0.24 -19.47
CA ALA A 224 14.32 0.46 -18.21
C ALA A 224 15.04 1.81 -18.25
N GLN A 225 14.74 2.70 -17.31
CA GLN A 225 15.51 3.92 -17.14
C GLN A 225 16.86 3.51 -16.56
N GLY A 226 17.92 3.66 -17.37
CA GLY A 226 19.27 3.39 -16.91
C GLY A 226 19.55 4.16 -15.61
N ALA A 227 20.13 3.47 -14.63
CA ALA A 227 20.63 4.10 -13.43
C ALA A 227 21.72 5.11 -13.85
N GLY A 228 21.38 6.40 -13.84
CA GLY A 228 22.29 7.51 -14.01
C GLY A 228 22.77 8.02 -12.67
#